data_da5f222160e40df33f9c3fe592516e89
#
_entry.id   da5f222160e40df33f9c3fe592516e89
#
_cell.length_a   1.000
_cell.length_b   1.000
_cell.length_c   1.000
_cell.angle_alpha   90.00
_cell.angle_beta   90.00
_cell.angle_gamma   90.00
#
_symmetry.space_group_name_H-M   'P 1'
#
loop_
_entity.id
_entity.type
_entity.pdbx_description
1 polymer ?
#
loop_
_entity_poly.entity_id
_entity_poly.type
_entity_poly.pdbx_seq_one_letter_code
_entity_poly.pdbx_strand_id
1 'polypeptide(L)'
;MHKSLDLIIPVYNRPDEVDELLMSLSQMEYHDVYEIVIIEDGSTIKCQEVLEKYADKLNISYYFKPNSGPGDSRNFGMEKARGNYFIIFDSDCIIPANYLIEVENALKETYVDCFGGPDKALDSFSDIQKAINFAMTSFLTTGGIRGGSEKIGKFQPRSFNM
;
A
#
# COMPACT_ATOMS: atom_id res chain seq x y z
N MET A 1 9.84 21.82 3.18
CA MET A 1 8.66 21.45 3.97
C MET A 1 8.87 20.02 4.43
N HIS A 2 8.87 19.75 5.73
CA HIS A 2 9.06 18.37 6.22
C HIS A 2 7.83 17.56 5.81
N LYS A 3 8.02 16.42 5.15
CA LYS A 3 6.93 15.53 4.76
C LYS A 3 6.70 14.54 5.89
N SER A 4 5.47 14.48 6.37
CA SER A 4 5.01 13.42 7.25
C SER A 4 4.27 12.41 6.37
N LEU A 5 4.85 11.21 6.25
CA LEU A 5 4.29 10.11 5.46
C LEU A 5 3.31 9.34 6.32
N ASP A 6 2.12 9.05 5.80
CA ASP A 6 1.18 8.13 6.44
C ASP A 6 0.78 7.02 5.46
N LEU A 7 0.67 5.80 5.98
CA LEU A 7 0.29 4.63 5.21
C LEU A 7 -1.20 4.36 5.39
N ILE A 8 -1.96 4.29 4.30
CA ILE A 8 -3.41 4.06 4.31
C ILE A 8 -3.68 2.63 3.82
N ILE A 9 -4.28 1.80 4.65
CA ILE A 9 -4.50 0.38 4.38
C ILE A 9 -5.97 0.02 4.57
N PRO A 10 -6.77 -0.06 3.51
CA PRO A 10 -8.13 -0.60 3.59
C PRO A 10 -8.08 -2.12 3.74
N VAL A 11 -8.93 -2.67 4.63
CA VAL A 11 -8.98 -4.09 4.94
C VAL A 11 -10.43 -4.58 4.90
N TYR A 12 -10.63 -5.77 4.32
CA TYR A 12 -11.91 -6.46 4.34
C TYR A 12 -11.75 -7.98 4.43
N ASN A 13 -12.01 -8.57 5.62
CA ASN A 13 -11.95 -10.02 5.88
C ASN A 13 -10.58 -10.67 5.55
N ARG A 14 -9.46 -10.01 5.85
CA ARG A 14 -8.11 -10.48 5.48
C ARG A 14 -7.09 -10.34 6.62
N PRO A 15 -7.35 -10.89 7.82
CA PRO A 15 -6.44 -10.74 8.95
C PRO A 15 -5.06 -11.36 8.71
N ASP A 16 -4.98 -12.49 7.98
CA ASP A 16 -3.70 -13.17 7.71
C ASP A 16 -2.79 -12.34 6.80
N GLU A 17 -3.36 -11.72 5.77
CA GLU A 17 -2.62 -10.83 4.86
C GLU A 17 -2.17 -9.55 5.58
N VAL A 18 -3.00 -9.02 6.48
CA VAL A 18 -2.63 -7.90 7.35
C VAL A 18 -1.46 -8.28 8.26
N ASP A 19 -1.40 -9.50 8.79
CA ASP A 19 -0.28 -9.98 9.60
C ASP A 19 1.03 -10.01 8.78
N GLU A 20 1.00 -10.52 7.56
CA GLU A 20 2.15 -10.53 6.65
C GLU A 20 2.62 -9.10 6.29
N LEU A 21 1.69 -8.20 5.98
CA LEU A 21 1.99 -6.81 5.70
C LEU A 21 2.62 -6.11 6.90
N LEU A 22 2.03 -6.22 8.10
CA LEU A 22 2.55 -5.61 9.31
C LEU A 22 3.90 -6.21 9.73
N MET A 23 4.12 -7.50 9.50
CA MET A 23 5.42 -8.13 9.69
C MET A 23 6.46 -7.44 8.79
N SER A 24 6.18 -7.23 7.52
CA SER A 24 7.10 -6.53 6.60
C SER A 24 7.35 -5.08 7.02
N LEU A 25 6.31 -4.35 7.45
CA LEU A 25 6.42 -2.98 7.96
C LEU A 25 7.24 -2.91 9.27
N SER A 26 7.16 -3.95 10.12
CA SER A 26 7.96 -4.01 11.36
C SER A 26 9.46 -4.20 11.11
N GLN A 27 9.85 -4.57 9.90
CA GLN A 27 11.24 -4.73 9.46
C GLN A 27 11.75 -3.52 8.68
N MET A 28 10.97 -2.45 8.62
CA MET A 28 11.33 -1.24 7.88
C MET A 28 12.57 -0.57 8.48
N GLU A 29 13.52 -0.20 7.64
CA GLU A 29 14.75 0.51 8.02
C GLU A 29 14.56 2.04 8.17
N TYR A 30 13.33 2.52 8.02
CA TYR A 30 12.97 3.93 8.08
C TYR A 30 12.78 4.39 9.53
N HIS A 31 13.50 5.45 9.93
CA HIS A 31 13.55 5.91 11.32
C HIS A 31 12.71 7.16 11.61
N ASP A 32 12.22 7.85 10.59
CA ASP A 32 11.31 8.97 10.80
C ASP A 32 9.91 8.47 11.20
N VAL A 33 9.16 9.33 11.88
CA VAL A 33 7.82 8.99 12.37
C VAL A 33 6.82 8.96 11.21
N TYR A 34 6.11 7.85 11.08
CA TYR A 34 4.97 7.68 10.18
C TYR A 34 3.82 7.00 10.92
N GLU A 35 2.61 7.21 10.47
CA GLU A 35 1.41 6.55 10.99
C GLU A 35 0.91 5.50 10.00
N ILE A 36 0.45 4.36 10.51
CA ILE A 36 -0.23 3.32 9.74
C ILE A 36 -1.71 3.41 10.08
N VAL A 37 -2.52 3.84 9.11
CA VAL A 37 -3.96 4.02 9.27
C VAL A 37 -4.67 2.82 8.64
N ILE A 38 -5.20 1.94 9.47
CA ILE A 38 -5.93 0.75 9.04
C ILE A 38 -7.42 1.01 9.08
N ILE A 39 -8.08 0.79 7.96
CA ILE A 39 -9.52 0.98 7.81
C ILE A 39 -10.19 -0.38 7.57
N GLU A 40 -10.82 -0.90 8.61
CA GLU A 40 -11.60 -2.14 8.53
C GLU A 40 -12.98 -1.84 7.93
N ASP A 41 -13.21 -2.26 6.70
CA ASP A 41 -14.39 -1.93 5.91
C ASP A 41 -15.53 -2.94 6.10
N GLY A 42 -16.06 -3.03 7.33
CA GLY A 42 -17.21 -3.88 7.65
C GLY A 42 -16.90 -5.37 7.68
N SER A 43 -15.67 -5.76 7.99
CA SER A 43 -15.27 -7.17 8.09
C SER A 43 -16.08 -7.95 9.13
N THR A 44 -16.41 -9.18 8.82
CA THR A 44 -16.90 -10.17 9.77
C THR A 44 -15.76 -10.84 10.53
N ILE A 45 -14.60 -11.01 9.86
CA ILE A 45 -13.35 -11.48 10.47
C ILE A 45 -12.42 -10.28 10.58
N LYS A 46 -12.31 -9.76 11.80
CA LYS A 46 -11.55 -8.51 12.05
C LYS A 46 -10.06 -8.79 12.19
N CYS A 47 -9.25 -7.81 11.80
CA CYS A 47 -7.80 -7.87 11.98
C CYS A 47 -7.31 -7.29 13.32
N GLN A 48 -8.21 -6.83 14.20
CA GLN A 48 -7.85 -6.13 15.44
C GLN A 48 -6.87 -6.92 16.33
N GLU A 49 -7.07 -8.23 16.50
CA GLU A 49 -6.18 -9.09 17.29
C GLU A 49 -4.77 -9.20 16.67
N VAL A 50 -4.68 -9.07 15.35
CA VAL A 50 -3.40 -9.03 14.63
C VAL A 50 -2.65 -7.75 14.96
N LEU A 51 -3.34 -6.60 15.01
CA LEU A 51 -2.73 -5.30 15.28
C LEU A 51 -2.07 -5.25 16.66
N GLU A 52 -2.65 -5.93 17.66
CA GLU A 52 -2.12 -6.00 19.02
C GLU A 52 -0.72 -6.59 19.08
N LYS A 53 -0.36 -7.52 18.16
CA LYS A 53 0.99 -8.11 18.07
C LYS A 53 2.07 -7.08 17.73
N TYR A 54 1.69 -5.98 17.10
CA TYR A 54 2.60 -4.95 16.57
C TYR A 54 2.51 -3.61 17.29
N ALA A 55 1.64 -3.48 18.30
CA ALA A 55 1.37 -2.23 19.00
C ALA A 55 2.62 -1.58 19.64
N ASP A 56 3.57 -2.40 20.09
CA ASP A 56 4.84 -1.92 20.68
C ASP A 56 5.89 -1.51 19.63
N LYS A 57 5.68 -1.86 18.35
CA LYS A 57 6.67 -1.67 17.28
C LYS A 57 6.25 -0.66 16.23
N LEU A 58 4.94 -0.56 15.99
CA LEU A 58 4.37 0.23 14.90
C LEU A 58 3.36 1.23 15.46
N ASN A 59 3.36 2.43 14.90
CA ASN A 59 2.38 3.46 15.22
C ASN A 59 1.11 3.24 14.38
N ILE A 60 0.15 2.48 14.92
CA ILE A 60 -1.06 2.05 14.21
C ILE A 60 -2.29 2.77 14.76
N SER A 61 -3.05 3.39 13.87
CA SER A 61 -4.42 3.86 14.13
C SER A 61 -5.42 2.95 13.40
N TYR A 62 -6.36 2.41 14.14
CA TYR A 62 -7.37 1.49 13.64
C TYR A 62 -8.76 2.12 13.65
N TYR A 63 -9.46 2.02 12.54
CA TYR A 63 -10.81 2.49 12.36
C TYR A 63 -11.69 1.39 11.76
N PHE A 64 -12.83 1.14 12.38
CA PHE A 64 -13.87 0.26 11.85
C PHE A 64 -15.02 1.11 11.29
N LYS A 65 -15.51 0.78 10.12
CA LYS A 65 -16.70 1.39 9.53
C LYS A 65 -17.59 0.35 8.84
N PRO A 66 -18.88 0.65 8.58
CA PRO A 66 -19.71 -0.16 7.71
C PRO A 66 -19.08 -0.31 6.32
N ASN A 67 -19.27 -1.47 5.67
CA ASN A 67 -18.73 -1.73 4.35
C ASN A 67 -19.27 -0.73 3.31
N SER A 68 -18.37 -0.08 2.60
CA SER A 68 -18.67 0.87 1.52
C SER A 68 -17.69 0.78 0.35
N GLY A 69 -16.79 -0.20 0.41
CA GLY A 69 -15.83 -0.50 -0.63
C GLY A 69 -14.48 0.18 -0.49
N PRO A 70 -13.47 -0.31 -1.24
CA PRO A 70 -12.08 0.10 -1.05
C PRO A 70 -11.80 1.57 -1.37
N GLY A 71 -12.52 2.15 -2.33
CA GLY A 71 -12.35 3.57 -2.69
C GLY A 71 -12.75 4.51 -1.56
N ASP A 72 -13.93 4.27 -0.98
CA ASP A 72 -14.43 5.04 0.17
C ASP A 72 -13.54 4.84 1.41
N SER A 73 -13.05 3.61 1.63
CA SER A 73 -12.14 3.31 2.73
C SER A 73 -10.81 4.02 2.61
N ARG A 74 -10.26 4.17 1.39
CA ARG A 74 -9.05 4.97 1.16
C ARG A 74 -9.31 6.45 1.45
N ASN A 75 -10.43 7.01 0.99
CA ASN A 75 -10.80 8.40 1.28
C ASN A 75 -10.98 8.62 2.78
N PHE A 76 -11.71 7.73 3.45
CA PHE A 76 -11.88 7.78 4.90
C PHE A 76 -10.54 7.73 5.64
N GLY A 77 -9.61 6.86 5.20
CA GLY A 77 -8.26 6.78 5.76
C GLY A 77 -7.48 8.08 5.60
N MET A 78 -7.51 8.70 4.42
CA MET A 78 -6.88 10.00 4.18
C MET A 78 -7.47 11.12 5.04
N GLU A 79 -8.77 11.09 5.34
CA GLU A 79 -9.41 12.06 6.27
C GLU A 79 -8.97 11.87 7.72
N LYS A 80 -8.61 10.64 8.13
CA LYS A 80 -8.18 10.30 9.49
C LYS A 80 -6.69 10.49 9.70
N ALA A 81 -5.89 10.33 8.65
CA ALA A 81 -4.44 10.50 8.67
C ALA A 81 -4.04 11.94 9.04
N ARG A 82 -2.88 12.07 9.66
CA ARG A 82 -2.34 13.36 10.13
C ARG A 82 -1.21 13.88 9.26
N GLY A 83 -0.65 13.00 8.44
CA GLY A 83 0.41 13.32 7.51
C GLY A 83 -0.05 14.24 6.37
N ASN A 84 0.91 14.69 5.60
CA ASN A 84 0.68 15.55 4.43
C ASN A 84 1.05 14.87 3.11
N TYR A 85 1.45 13.61 3.18
CA TYR A 85 1.69 12.76 2.02
C TYR A 85 1.25 11.32 2.34
N PHE A 86 0.38 10.76 1.52
CA PHE A 86 -0.25 9.47 1.79
C PHE A 86 0.28 8.40 0.85
N ILE A 87 0.61 7.25 1.39
CA ILE A 87 0.96 6.05 0.64
C ILE A 87 -0.17 5.04 0.85
N ILE A 88 -0.79 4.60 -0.22
CA ILE A 88 -1.91 3.66 -0.17
C ILE A 88 -1.40 2.28 -0.51
N PHE A 89 -1.55 1.33 0.40
CA PHE A 89 -1.27 -0.08 0.19
C PHE A 89 -2.55 -0.90 0.21
N ASP A 90 -2.60 -1.93 -0.62
CA ASP A 90 -3.57 -3.00 -0.46
C ASP A 90 -3.07 -3.96 0.65
N SER A 91 -4.00 -4.62 1.36
CA SER A 91 -3.68 -5.45 2.54
C SER A 91 -2.84 -6.70 2.22
N ASP A 92 -2.74 -7.08 0.96
CA ASP A 92 -2.02 -8.25 0.45
C ASP A 92 -0.60 -7.92 -0.08
N CYS A 93 -0.05 -6.78 0.33
CA CYS A 93 1.29 -6.37 -0.07
C CYS A 93 2.36 -6.80 0.94
N ILE A 94 3.57 -7.10 0.46
CA ILE A 94 4.80 -7.23 1.27
C ILE A 94 5.73 -6.09 0.89
N ILE A 95 6.14 -5.29 1.87
CA ILE A 95 6.87 -4.05 1.64
C ILE A 95 8.37 -4.27 1.88
N PRO A 96 9.26 -3.93 0.92
CA PRO A 96 10.70 -3.97 1.13
C PRO A 96 11.15 -3.06 2.27
N ALA A 97 12.15 -3.49 3.06
CA ALA A 97 12.62 -2.77 4.25
C ALA A 97 13.09 -1.33 3.95
N ASN A 98 13.64 -1.07 2.78
CA ASN A 98 14.12 0.25 2.36
C ASN A 98 13.06 1.11 1.64
N TYR A 99 11.81 0.64 1.50
CA TYR A 99 10.79 1.28 0.65
C TYR A 99 10.56 2.76 0.98
N LEU A 100 10.35 3.11 2.25
CA LEU A 100 10.11 4.51 2.64
C LEU A 100 11.34 5.40 2.44
N ILE A 101 12.55 4.85 2.60
CA ILE A 101 13.80 5.56 2.29
C ILE A 101 13.85 5.93 0.81
N GLU A 102 13.53 4.97 -0.07
CA GLU A 102 13.52 5.20 -1.52
C GLU A 102 12.43 6.20 -1.93
N VAL A 103 11.24 6.11 -1.33
CA VAL A 103 10.17 7.08 -1.54
C VAL A 103 10.62 8.49 -1.14
N GLU A 104 11.21 8.64 0.02
CA GLU A 104 11.70 9.94 0.51
C GLU A 104 12.80 10.51 -0.37
N ASN A 105 13.75 9.68 -0.79
CA ASN A 105 14.83 10.08 -1.69
C ASN A 105 14.30 10.54 -3.06
N ALA A 106 13.38 9.78 -3.64
CA ALA A 106 12.74 10.13 -4.90
C ALA A 106 11.98 11.47 -4.81
N LEU A 107 11.25 11.69 -3.72
CA LEU A 107 10.52 12.93 -3.48
C LEU A 107 11.44 14.13 -3.16
N LYS A 108 12.64 13.90 -2.62
CA LYS A 108 13.67 14.94 -2.43
C LYS A 108 14.31 15.32 -3.76
N GLU A 109 14.56 14.34 -4.64
CA GLU A 109 15.15 14.57 -5.95
C GLU A 109 14.17 15.26 -6.90
N THR A 110 12.95 14.75 -6.97
CA THR A 110 11.89 15.31 -7.82
C THR A 110 10.56 15.25 -7.09
N TYR A 111 10.03 16.41 -6.71
CA TYR A 111 8.71 16.46 -6.10
C TYR A 111 7.61 16.20 -7.13
N VAL A 112 6.68 15.32 -6.78
CA VAL A 112 5.46 15.05 -7.52
C VAL A 112 4.28 14.96 -6.54
N ASP A 113 3.10 15.42 -6.97
CA ASP A 113 1.90 15.37 -6.14
C ASP A 113 1.31 13.96 -6.05
N CYS A 114 1.55 13.12 -7.06
CA CYS A 114 1.10 11.74 -7.11
C CYS A 114 2.03 10.89 -7.97
N PHE A 115 2.34 9.68 -7.51
CA PHE A 115 3.07 8.69 -8.30
C PHE A 115 2.56 7.27 -7.98
N GLY A 116 2.85 6.32 -8.85
CA GLY A 116 2.63 4.90 -8.64
C GLY A 116 3.88 4.11 -8.99
N GLY A 117 4.17 3.09 -8.22
CA GLY A 117 5.28 2.15 -8.47
C GLY A 117 4.82 0.92 -9.25
N PRO A 118 5.75 0.15 -9.84
CA PRO A 118 5.46 -1.14 -10.41
C PRO A 118 5.25 -2.19 -9.31
N ASP A 119 4.26 -3.08 -9.53
CA ASP A 119 4.08 -4.25 -8.70
C ASP A 119 5.04 -5.36 -9.19
N LYS A 120 5.64 -6.09 -8.28
CA LYS A 120 6.47 -7.27 -8.58
C LYS A 120 5.90 -8.50 -7.88
N ALA A 121 5.74 -9.59 -8.61
CA ALA A 121 5.39 -10.88 -8.02
C ALA A 121 6.52 -11.38 -7.13
N LEU A 122 6.15 -12.03 -6.01
CA LEU A 122 7.10 -12.72 -5.15
C LEU A 122 7.71 -13.93 -5.87
N ASP A 123 8.98 -14.22 -5.61
CA ASP A 123 9.66 -15.39 -6.17
C ASP A 123 9.03 -16.71 -5.68
N SER A 124 8.39 -16.71 -4.52
CA SER A 124 7.64 -17.81 -3.91
C SER A 124 6.27 -18.10 -4.55
N PHE A 125 5.83 -17.27 -5.50
CA PHE A 125 4.54 -17.47 -6.16
C PHE A 125 4.50 -18.79 -6.91
N SER A 126 3.33 -19.46 -6.89
CA SER A 126 3.06 -20.65 -7.70
C SER A 126 3.15 -20.34 -9.21
N ASP A 127 3.30 -21.35 -10.03
CA ASP A 127 3.38 -21.18 -11.49
C ASP A 127 2.13 -20.49 -12.06
N ILE A 128 0.94 -20.76 -11.48
CA ILE A 128 -0.30 -20.11 -11.88
C ILE A 128 -0.26 -18.61 -11.52
N GLN A 129 0.19 -18.25 -10.31
CA GLN A 129 0.31 -16.87 -9.90
C GLN A 129 1.36 -16.12 -10.74
N LYS A 130 2.47 -16.76 -11.08
CA LYS A 130 3.48 -16.22 -12.01
C LYS A 130 2.91 -16.01 -13.41
N ALA A 131 2.12 -16.94 -13.92
CA ALA A 131 1.46 -16.82 -15.21
C ALA A 131 0.42 -15.66 -15.22
N ILE A 132 -0.36 -15.51 -14.15
CA ILE A 132 -1.27 -14.39 -13.98
C ILE A 132 -0.50 -13.06 -13.94
N ASN A 133 0.58 -12.98 -13.15
CA ASN A 133 1.41 -11.79 -13.09
C ASN A 133 2.03 -11.45 -14.45
N PHE A 134 2.54 -12.46 -15.18
CA PHE A 134 3.04 -12.26 -16.54
C PHE A 134 1.95 -11.72 -17.47
N ALA A 135 0.74 -12.28 -17.41
CA ALA A 135 -0.39 -11.77 -18.19
C ALA A 135 -0.74 -10.32 -17.81
N MET A 136 -0.71 -9.98 -16.51
CA MET A 136 -1.01 -8.62 -16.03
C MET A 136 0.08 -7.59 -16.36
N THR A 137 1.32 -8.00 -16.54
CA THR A 137 2.48 -7.12 -16.82
C THR A 137 2.90 -7.13 -18.28
N SER A 138 2.37 -8.08 -19.10
CA SER A 138 2.70 -8.21 -20.51
C SER A 138 2.26 -6.97 -21.31
N PHE A 139 3.11 -6.57 -22.25
CA PHE A 139 2.79 -5.52 -23.22
C PHE A 139 1.52 -5.80 -24.03
N LEU A 140 1.28 -7.07 -24.36
CA LEU A 140 0.09 -7.47 -25.15
C LEU A 140 -1.22 -7.28 -24.40
N THR A 141 -1.22 -7.38 -23.08
CA THR A 141 -2.45 -7.32 -22.26
C THR A 141 -2.70 -5.92 -21.66
N THR A 142 -1.63 -5.20 -21.33
CA THR A 142 -1.72 -3.91 -20.62
C THR A 142 -1.08 -2.75 -21.37
N GLY A 143 -0.56 -2.98 -22.57
CA GLY A 143 0.13 -1.94 -23.34
C GLY A 143 1.40 -1.41 -22.67
N GLY A 144 1.99 -2.18 -21.75
CA GLY A 144 3.19 -1.79 -20.98
C GLY A 144 2.92 -0.86 -19.79
N ILE A 145 1.64 -0.64 -19.43
CA ILE A 145 1.25 0.23 -18.31
C ILE A 145 1.61 -0.41 -16.95
N ARG A 146 1.57 -1.74 -16.87
CA ARG A 146 2.02 -2.50 -15.69
C ARG A 146 3.34 -3.20 -16.00
N GLY A 147 4.28 -3.18 -15.08
CA GLY A 147 5.58 -3.85 -15.24
C GLY A 147 6.53 -3.21 -16.26
N GLY A 148 6.22 -2.02 -16.76
CA GLY A 148 7.10 -1.26 -17.63
C GLY A 148 8.35 -0.76 -16.91
N SER A 149 9.50 -0.72 -17.64
CA SER A 149 10.73 -0.10 -17.16
C SER A 149 10.52 1.38 -16.83
N GLU A 150 11.38 1.96 -16.01
CA GLU A 150 11.41 3.31 -15.42
C GLU A 150 11.15 4.51 -16.36
N LYS A 151 10.89 4.29 -17.63
CA LYS A 151 10.58 5.34 -18.62
C LYS A 151 9.11 5.29 -19.04
N ILE A 152 8.23 5.69 -18.16
CA ILE A 152 6.83 5.96 -18.55
C ILE A 152 6.78 7.37 -19.16
N GLY A 153 6.74 7.45 -20.47
CA GLY A 153 6.78 8.70 -21.22
C GLY A 153 5.53 9.58 -21.15
N LYS A 154 4.44 9.13 -20.54
CA LYS A 154 3.24 9.93 -20.21
C LYS A 154 2.43 9.21 -19.14
N PHE A 155 2.10 9.91 -18.08
CA PHE A 155 1.11 9.49 -17.10
C PHE A 155 -0.25 9.29 -17.82
N GLN A 156 -0.75 8.07 -17.79
CA GLN A 156 -2.14 7.80 -18.18
C GLN A 156 -2.95 7.64 -16.89
N PRO A 157 -3.86 8.59 -16.58
CA PRO A 157 -4.69 8.46 -15.41
C PRO A 157 -5.54 7.21 -15.57
N ARG A 158 -5.44 6.27 -14.63
CA ARG A 158 -6.44 5.23 -14.50
C ARG A 158 -7.73 5.92 -14.08
N SER A 159 -8.81 5.72 -14.85
CA SER A 159 -10.12 6.14 -14.39
C SER A 159 -10.42 5.34 -13.11
N PHE A 160 -10.33 5.98 -11.97
CA PHE A 160 -11.01 5.49 -10.79
C PHE A 160 -12.49 5.67 -11.08
N ASN A 161 -13.21 4.57 -11.29
CA ASN A 161 -14.65 4.65 -11.29
C ASN A 161 -15.07 5.15 -9.91
N MET A 162 -15.57 6.37 -9.90
CA MET A 162 -16.25 6.94 -8.73
C MET A 162 -17.57 6.18 -8.52
#